data_54aeadc0b4e33ab6841e5b0feebe0509
#
_entry.id   54aeadc0b4e33ab6841e5b0feebe0509
#
_cell.length_a   1.000
_cell.length_b   1.000
_cell.length_c   1.000
_cell.angle_alpha   90.00
_cell.angle_beta   90.00
_cell.angle_gamma   90.00
#
_symmetry.space_group_name_H-M   'P 1'
#
loop_
_entity.id
_entity.type
_entity.pdbx_description
1 polymer ?
#
loop_
_entity_poly.entity_id
_entity_poly.type
_entity_poly.pdbx_seq_one_letter_code
_entity_poly.pdbx_strand_id
1 'polypeptide(L)'
;MIRDASGVGFGAHVPVVVVGAGAAGLVAALHARALGAEVLVLERDALPRGSTALSAGLIPAAGTRWQAAAGIADSPAAFAADIMAKAHNEPDPALVQTLTSHGASVLEWLTDQHGLPFSVIQDFNYPGHGTHRMHGLPARSGAALMDALLYAAGDTTILCDAHVQTLFTAGRRIAGVGYRRPDGGIEHVTCDALILACNGYGGDRALVAQHVPSMADALYFGHPGNQGDALRWGSALGAALRDLPGHQGHGSVADPGGILITWATITEGGFQVNTNGDRFSNEAQGYSEQAAPVLRQPGGVAWTVFDARIASIARQFEDFRQAEAAGIVLAAPTLAALAAQMHVPKAALEVSATRPNPDPFGRNYGTTPPLAPPYCAVRVTGALFHTQGGLAVGPNAAVLDQAGAAFPNLFAAGGAACGVSGRQASGYLSGNGLLSAVVLGWLAGHAAARA
;
A
#
# COMPACT_ATOMS: atom_id res chain seq x y z
N MET A 1 -4.83 -12.37 20.77
CA MET A 1 -5.58 -12.53 22.05
C MET A 1 -5.11 -11.46 23.02
N ILE A 2 -5.99 -10.93 23.87
CA ILE A 2 -5.59 -10.03 24.99
C ILE A 2 -5.69 -10.82 26.30
N ARG A 3 -4.69 -10.71 27.17
CA ARG A 3 -4.64 -11.35 28.50
C ARG A 3 -4.07 -10.39 29.53
N ASP A 4 -4.50 -10.53 30.78
CA ASP A 4 -3.86 -9.88 31.92
C ASP A 4 -2.45 -10.46 32.13
N ALA A 5 -1.49 -9.60 32.50
CA ALA A 5 -0.10 -9.99 32.70
C ALA A 5 0.15 -10.69 34.06
N SER A 6 -0.83 -10.65 34.99
CA SER A 6 -0.69 -11.23 36.33
C SER A 6 -0.41 -12.73 36.24
N GLY A 7 0.66 -13.16 36.91
CA GLY A 7 1.04 -14.57 36.99
C GLY A 7 1.70 -15.13 35.72
N VAL A 8 1.93 -14.31 34.70
CA VAL A 8 2.64 -14.74 33.49
C VAL A 8 4.14 -14.71 33.70
N GLY A 9 4.83 -15.80 33.41
CA GLY A 9 6.29 -15.86 33.36
C GLY A 9 6.80 -15.25 32.06
N PHE A 10 7.64 -14.23 32.14
CA PHE A 10 8.32 -13.64 31.00
C PHE A 10 9.78 -14.04 30.97
N GLY A 11 10.30 -14.40 29.80
CA GLY A 11 11.67 -14.84 29.62
C GLY A 11 12.69 -13.69 29.54
N ALA A 12 12.24 -12.50 29.11
CA ALA A 12 13.09 -11.33 28.93
C ALA A 12 12.27 -10.03 29.06
N HIS A 13 13.01 -8.91 29.18
CA HIS A 13 12.47 -7.56 29.07
C HIS A 13 13.22 -6.82 27.99
N VAL A 14 12.49 -6.12 27.10
CA VAL A 14 13.06 -5.23 26.08
C VAL A 14 12.28 -3.92 26.07
N PRO A 15 12.92 -2.76 26.24
CA PRO A 15 12.22 -1.46 26.32
C PRO A 15 11.23 -1.24 25.18
N VAL A 16 11.61 -1.47 23.93
CA VAL A 16 10.74 -1.29 22.78
C VAL A 16 10.58 -2.59 22.00
N VAL A 17 9.35 -3.07 21.90
CA VAL A 17 9.01 -4.22 21.04
C VAL A 17 8.23 -3.72 19.82
N VAL A 18 8.65 -4.16 18.63
CA VAL A 18 8.00 -3.86 17.35
C VAL A 18 7.45 -5.16 16.76
N VAL A 19 6.18 -5.18 16.36
CA VAL A 19 5.53 -6.33 15.73
C VAL A 19 5.43 -6.10 14.23
N GLY A 20 6.23 -6.82 13.46
CA GLY A 20 6.34 -6.74 12.00
C GLY A 20 7.60 -5.99 11.54
N ALA A 21 8.36 -6.60 10.63
CA ALA A 21 9.61 -6.10 10.08
C ALA A 21 9.48 -5.57 8.63
N GLY A 22 8.30 -5.03 8.25
CA GLY A 22 8.14 -4.22 7.03
C GLY A 22 8.72 -2.82 7.20
N ALA A 23 8.55 -1.94 6.19
CA ALA A 23 9.09 -0.58 6.22
C ALA A 23 8.69 0.19 7.50
N ALA A 24 7.43 0.08 7.93
CA ALA A 24 6.97 0.76 9.15
C ALA A 24 7.74 0.32 10.39
N GLY A 25 7.88 -1.00 10.58
CA GLY A 25 8.57 -1.55 11.76
C GLY A 25 10.08 -1.28 11.75
N LEU A 26 10.73 -1.42 10.59
CA LEU A 26 12.16 -1.15 10.47
C LEU A 26 12.48 0.34 10.69
N VAL A 27 11.69 1.26 10.11
CA VAL A 27 11.87 2.70 10.35
C VAL A 27 11.64 3.06 11.81
N ALA A 28 10.63 2.44 12.46
CA ALA A 28 10.39 2.62 13.89
C ALA A 28 11.57 2.13 14.74
N ALA A 29 12.09 0.94 14.44
CA ALA A 29 13.25 0.37 15.13
C ALA A 29 14.51 1.22 14.96
N LEU A 30 14.79 1.67 13.72
CA LEU A 30 15.91 2.56 13.43
C LEU A 30 15.83 3.86 14.25
N HIS A 31 14.64 4.48 14.30
CA HIS A 31 14.50 5.74 15.01
C HIS A 31 14.55 5.58 16.53
N ALA A 32 13.93 4.53 17.08
CA ALA A 32 14.04 4.24 18.52
C ALA A 32 15.49 3.97 18.94
N ARG A 33 16.26 3.21 18.15
CA ARG A 33 17.67 2.96 18.39
C ARG A 33 18.53 4.22 18.28
N ALA A 34 18.25 5.07 17.30
CA ALA A 34 18.94 6.36 17.16
C ALA A 34 18.79 7.25 18.43
N LEU A 35 17.73 7.03 19.20
CA LEU A 35 17.48 7.68 20.49
C LEU A 35 18.02 6.89 21.69
N GLY A 36 18.74 5.78 21.47
CA GLY A 36 19.40 4.98 22.50
C GLY A 36 18.54 3.88 23.11
N ALA A 37 17.34 3.61 22.60
CA ALA A 37 16.50 2.52 23.10
C ALA A 37 16.98 1.15 22.57
N GLU A 38 16.90 0.13 23.42
CA GLU A 38 17.01 -1.26 23.01
C GLU A 38 15.70 -1.68 22.33
N VAL A 39 15.80 -2.34 21.17
CA VAL A 39 14.64 -2.70 20.32
C VAL A 39 14.70 -4.16 19.95
N LEU A 40 13.56 -4.85 20.10
CA LEU A 40 13.30 -6.18 19.53
C LEU A 40 12.21 -6.07 18.46
N VAL A 41 12.53 -6.47 17.23
CA VAL A 41 11.54 -6.60 16.16
C VAL A 41 11.13 -8.06 16.04
N LEU A 42 9.83 -8.34 16.14
CA LEU A 42 9.26 -9.67 15.99
C LEU A 42 8.62 -9.78 14.61
N GLU A 43 9.20 -10.63 13.78
CA GLU A 43 8.69 -10.89 12.43
C GLU A 43 8.10 -12.31 12.35
N ARG A 44 6.90 -12.42 11.82
CA ARG A 44 6.21 -13.70 11.71
C ARG A 44 6.84 -14.65 10.70
N ASP A 45 7.34 -14.12 9.60
CA ASP A 45 7.91 -14.91 8.51
C ASP A 45 9.41 -15.19 8.72
N ALA A 46 9.94 -16.18 8.02
CA ALA A 46 11.36 -16.51 8.06
C ALA A 46 12.25 -15.41 7.44
N LEU A 47 11.67 -14.59 6.56
CA LEU A 47 12.34 -13.47 5.90
C LEU A 47 11.49 -12.21 6.01
N PRO A 48 12.03 -11.08 6.47
CA PRO A 48 11.31 -9.83 6.64
C PRO A 48 11.13 -9.13 5.27
N ARG A 49 10.05 -9.40 4.59
CA ARG A 49 9.70 -8.82 3.29
C ARG A 49 8.39 -8.05 3.34
N GLY A 50 7.33 -8.71 3.79
CA GLY A 50 5.98 -8.15 3.91
C GLY A 50 5.46 -7.51 2.62
N SER A 51 4.42 -6.69 2.73
CA SER A 51 3.85 -5.96 1.59
C SER A 51 4.78 -4.88 1.03
N THR A 52 5.77 -4.40 1.80
CA THR A 52 6.73 -3.42 1.30
C THR A 52 7.51 -3.94 0.11
N ALA A 53 7.99 -5.19 0.16
CA ALA A 53 8.73 -5.81 -0.94
C ALA A 53 7.90 -5.98 -2.22
N LEU A 54 6.58 -6.09 -2.11
CA LEU A 54 5.64 -6.21 -3.23
C LEU A 54 5.28 -4.86 -3.87
N SER A 55 5.71 -3.74 -3.28
CA SER A 55 5.41 -2.39 -3.76
C SER A 55 6.43 -1.91 -4.80
N ALA A 56 6.11 -0.78 -5.45
CA ALA A 56 7.08 -0.07 -6.28
C ALA A 56 8.20 0.64 -5.48
N GLY A 57 8.14 0.64 -4.14
CA GLY A 57 9.13 1.29 -3.28
C GLY A 57 9.16 2.82 -3.40
N LEU A 58 8.08 3.44 -3.90
CA LEU A 58 7.97 4.88 -4.11
C LEU A 58 7.22 5.54 -2.95
N ILE A 59 7.81 6.61 -2.40
CA ILE A 59 7.27 7.34 -1.25
C ILE A 59 7.07 8.80 -1.65
N PRO A 60 5.86 9.35 -1.60
CA PRO A 60 5.62 10.76 -1.87
C PRO A 60 6.07 11.61 -0.68
N ALA A 61 6.79 12.69 -0.97
CA ALA A 61 7.17 13.70 0.02
C ALA A 61 7.24 15.09 -0.63
N ALA A 62 6.89 16.12 0.11
CA ALA A 62 6.83 17.49 -0.38
C ALA A 62 7.85 18.37 0.32
N GLY A 63 8.52 19.25 -0.44
CA GLY A 63 9.52 20.19 0.06
C GLY A 63 10.86 19.55 0.36
N THR A 64 11.21 18.48 -0.33
CA THR A 64 12.49 17.79 -0.16
C THR A 64 13.63 18.56 -0.84
N ARG A 65 14.86 18.35 -0.34
CA ARG A 65 16.07 18.88 -0.98
C ARG A 65 16.25 18.43 -2.42
N TRP A 66 15.77 17.22 -2.78
CA TRP A 66 15.83 16.71 -4.16
C TRP A 66 14.87 17.44 -5.07
N GLN A 67 13.67 17.81 -4.60
CA GLN A 67 12.75 18.66 -5.34
C GLN A 67 13.35 20.05 -5.54
N ALA A 68 13.91 20.65 -4.49
CA ALA A 68 14.58 21.94 -4.58
C ALA A 68 15.73 21.93 -5.61
N ALA A 69 16.58 20.88 -5.59
CA ALA A 69 17.67 20.72 -6.56
C ALA A 69 17.19 20.52 -8.00
N ALA A 70 16.00 19.94 -8.18
CA ALA A 70 15.35 19.74 -9.49
C ALA A 70 14.50 20.95 -9.95
N GLY A 71 14.43 22.03 -9.17
CA GLY A 71 13.60 23.20 -9.48
C GLY A 71 12.09 22.93 -9.33
N ILE A 72 11.70 21.90 -8.59
CA ILE A 72 10.31 21.53 -8.36
C ILE A 72 9.82 22.24 -7.11
N ALA A 73 8.88 23.18 -7.28
CA ALA A 73 8.19 23.82 -6.17
C ALA A 73 7.09 22.91 -5.61
N ASP A 74 7.19 22.59 -4.33
CA ASP A 74 6.17 21.80 -3.61
C ASP A 74 6.18 22.18 -2.12
N SER A 75 5.09 21.86 -1.42
CA SER A 75 4.97 22.11 0.01
C SER A 75 4.10 21.06 0.70
N PRO A 76 4.29 20.83 2.02
CA PRO A 76 3.39 20.00 2.81
C PRO A 76 1.91 20.40 2.68
N ALA A 77 1.62 21.71 2.61
CA ALA A 77 0.26 22.21 2.46
C ALA A 77 -0.35 21.85 1.08
N ALA A 78 0.42 21.98 -0.01
CA ALA A 78 -0.02 21.59 -1.34
C ALA A 78 -0.26 20.06 -1.42
N PHE A 79 0.63 19.28 -0.80
CA PHE A 79 0.46 17.83 -0.74
C PHE A 79 -0.77 17.43 0.12
N ALA A 80 -0.98 18.08 1.25
CA ALA A 80 -2.18 17.86 2.07
C ALA A 80 -3.45 18.17 1.28
N ALA A 81 -3.47 19.25 0.49
CA ALA A 81 -4.60 19.60 -0.36
C ALA A 81 -4.88 18.51 -1.42
N ASP A 82 -3.85 17.96 -2.06
CA ASP A 82 -4.01 16.87 -3.04
C ASP A 82 -4.58 15.60 -2.37
N ILE A 83 -4.08 15.22 -1.18
CA ILE A 83 -4.63 14.08 -0.42
C ILE A 83 -6.11 14.31 -0.09
N MET A 84 -6.45 15.48 0.48
CA MET A 84 -7.82 15.80 0.87
C MET A 84 -8.76 15.85 -0.33
N ALA A 85 -8.32 16.44 -1.44
CA ALA A 85 -9.11 16.47 -2.68
C ALA A 85 -9.35 15.07 -3.24
N LYS A 86 -8.31 14.24 -3.32
CA LYS A 86 -8.42 12.85 -3.80
C LYS A 86 -9.31 12.00 -2.89
N ALA A 87 -9.21 12.18 -1.59
CA ALA A 87 -9.97 11.43 -0.59
C ALA A 87 -11.29 12.09 -0.18
N HIS A 88 -11.82 13.01 -0.98
CA HIS A 88 -13.13 13.66 -0.79
C HIS A 88 -13.30 14.33 0.58
N ASN A 89 -12.21 14.82 1.17
CA ASN A 89 -12.13 15.41 2.53
C ASN A 89 -12.57 14.45 3.66
N GLU A 90 -12.49 13.13 3.44
CA GLU A 90 -12.85 12.13 4.45
C GLU A 90 -11.77 11.89 5.52
N PRO A 91 -10.45 11.91 5.21
CA PRO A 91 -9.41 11.63 6.20
C PRO A 91 -9.35 12.67 7.31
N ASP A 92 -8.81 12.26 8.46
CA ASP A 92 -8.50 13.18 9.57
C ASP A 92 -7.47 14.23 9.11
N PRO A 93 -7.84 15.54 9.08
CA PRO A 93 -6.92 16.59 8.62
C PRO A 93 -5.65 16.71 9.46
N ALA A 94 -5.70 16.38 10.76
CA ALA A 94 -4.53 16.43 11.62
C ALA A 94 -3.53 15.32 11.25
N LEU A 95 -4.02 14.13 10.92
CA LEU A 95 -3.17 13.04 10.44
C LEU A 95 -2.57 13.36 9.07
N VAL A 96 -3.37 13.89 8.13
CA VAL A 96 -2.88 14.35 6.82
C VAL A 96 -1.76 15.38 6.99
N GLN A 97 -1.97 16.40 7.82
CA GLN A 97 -0.94 17.41 8.12
C GLN A 97 0.31 16.79 8.73
N THR A 98 0.15 15.85 9.66
CA THR A 98 1.28 15.15 10.30
C THR A 98 2.11 14.42 9.24
N LEU A 99 1.49 13.61 8.39
CA LEU A 99 2.21 12.83 7.39
C LEU A 99 2.92 13.73 6.35
N THR A 100 2.23 14.74 5.85
CA THR A 100 2.78 15.62 4.81
C THR A 100 3.92 16.50 5.35
N SER A 101 3.85 16.94 6.61
CA SER A 101 4.89 17.78 7.24
C SER A 101 6.16 17.01 7.56
N HIS A 102 6.09 15.71 7.82
CA HIS A 102 7.26 14.92 8.20
C HIS A 102 7.87 14.13 7.03
N GLY A 103 7.16 13.97 5.92
CA GLY A 103 7.61 13.13 4.80
C GLY A 103 9.02 13.46 4.31
N ALA A 104 9.31 14.74 4.05
CA ALA A 104 10.64 15.18 3.61
C ALA A 104 11.72 14.86 4.64
N SER A 105 11.52 15.27 5.89
CA SER A 105 12.49 15.04 6.97
C SER A 105 12.79 13.57 7.20
N VAL A 106 11.79 12.69 7.08
CA VAL A 106 11.99 11.24 7.25
C VAL A 106 12.83 10.66 6.11
N LEU A 107 12.57 11.04 4.85
CA LEU A 107 13.36 10.55 3.71
C LEU A 107 14.80 11.09 3.76
N GLU A 108 14.97 12.37 4.12
CA GLU A 108 16.29 12.98 4.27
C GLU A 108 17.06 12.33 5.43
N TRP A 109 16.39 12.06 6.57
CA TRP A 109 16.99 11.33 7.68
C TRP A 109 17.43 9.91 7.30
N LEU A 110 16.58 9.16 6.56
CA LEU A 110 16.93 7.83 6.06
C LEU A 110 18.15 7.89 5.13
N THR A 111 18.27 8.95 4.33
CA THR A 111 19.45 9.13 3.46
C THR A 111 20.69 9.48 4.27
N ASP A 112 20.60 10.48 5.14
CA ASP A 112 21.76 11.07 5.81
C ASP A 112 22.32 10.19 6.95
N GLN A 113 21.43 9.49 7.69
CA GLN A 113 21.84 8.66 8.80
C GLN A 113 22.00 7.19 8.44
N HIS A 114 21.31 6.73 7.38
CA HIS A 114 21.25 5.31 7.05
C HIS A 114 21.68 4.99 5.61
N GLY A 115 22.06 6.00 4.82
CA GLY A 115 22.62 5.81 3.49
C GLY A 115 21.64 5.35 2.41
N LEU A 116 20.32 5.48 2.60
CA LEU A 116 19.34 5.15 1.57
C LEU A 116 19.36 6.20 0.46
N PRO A 117 19.77 5.87 -0.78
CA PRO A 117 19.99 6.87 -1.84
C PRO A 117 18.68 7.27 -2.53
N PHE A 118 17.79 7.96 -1.82
CA PHE A 118 16.56 8.48 -2.40
C PHE A 118 16.82 9.58 -3.43
N SER A 119 15.97 9.63 -4.44
CA SER A 119 15.89 10.73 -5.41
C SER A 119 14.45 10.98 -5.82
N VAL A 120 14.14 12.21 -6.26
CA VAL A 120 12.81 12.53 -6.81
C VAL A 120 12.67 11.94 -8.21
N ILE A 121 11.52 11.34 -8.49
CA ILE A 121 11.17 10.77 -9.79
C ILE A 121 10.59 11.87 -10.67
N GLN A 122 11.19 12.13 -11.83
CA GLN A 122 10.82 13.23 -12.72
C GLN A 122 10.25 12.77 -14.07
N ASP A 123 10.41 11.51 -14.42
CA ASP A 123 10.01 10.94 -15.72
C ASP A 123 8.52 10.58 -15.81
N PHE A 124 7.80 10.54 -14.70
CA PHE A 124 6.34 10.41 -14.67
C PHE A 124 5.74 11.03 -13.39
N ASN A 125 4.44 11.31 -13.45
CA ASN A 125 3.66 11.72 -12.28
C ASN A 125 2.38 10.87 -12.19
N TYR A 126 2.01 10.48 -10.97
CA TYR A 126 0.75 9.76 -10.75
C TYR A 126 -0.45 10.71 -10.74
N PRO A 127 -1.61 10.26 -11.29
CA PRO A 127 -2.85 11.04 -11.21
C PRO A 127 -3.20 11.43 -9.77
N GLY A 128 -3.62 12.67 -9.59
CA GLY A 128 -3.98 13.24 -8.29
C GLY A 128 -2.83 13.94 -7.57
N HIS A 129 -1.58 13.75 -7.98
CA HIS A 129 -0.46 14.56 -7.49
C HIS A 129 -0.32 15.83 -8.33
N GLY A 130 -0.34 16.99 -7.68
CA GLY A 130 -0.21 18.30 -8.34
C GLY A 130 1.18 18.56 -8.91
N THR A 131 2.21 17.82 -8.47
CA THR A 131 3.60 17.92 -8.93
C THR A 131 4.36 16.62 -8.73
N HIS A 132 5.61 16.53 -9.26
CA HIS A 132 6.49 15.39 -9.03
C HIS A 132 6.95 15.35 -7.58
N ARG A 133 6.42 14.39 -6.80
CA ARG A 133 6.76 14.22 -5.38
C ARG A 133 7.07 12.77 -4.98
N MET A 134 7.07 11.85 -5.95
CA MET A 134 7.51 10.50 -5.67
C MET A 134 9.03 10.45 -5.53
N HIS A 135 9.48 9.80 -4.46
CA HIS A 135 10.89 9.52 -4.22
C HIS A 135 11.10 8.01 -4.19
N GLY A 136 12.20 7.56 -4.74
CA GLY A 136 12.54 6.15 -4.79
C GLY A 136 14.04 5.93 -4.77
N LEU A 137 14.45 4.71 -4.46
CA LEU A 137 15.82 4.24 -4.67
C LEU A 137 16.06 4.01 -6.17
N PRO A 138 17.31 3.91 -6.63
CA PRO A 138 17.64 3.75 -8.06
C PRO A 138 16.92 2.57 -8.74
N ALA A 139 16.70 1.47 -8.03
CA ALA A 139 16.01 0.29 -8.55
C ALA A 139 14.47 0.44 -8.64
N ARG A 140 13.89 1.48 -7.99
CA ARG A 140 12.44 1.77 -7.97
C ARG A 140 11.60 0.53 -7.67
N SER A 141 11.99 -0.22 -6.65
CA SER A 141 11.27 -1.42 -6.22
C SER A 141 11.20 -1.54 -4.71
N GLY A 142 10.11 -2.11 -4.22
CA GLY A 142 9.90 -2.36 -2.80
C GLY A 142 10.90 -3.38 -2.24
N ALA A 143 11.34 -4.33 -3.07
CA ALA A 143 12.38 -5.28 -2.70
C ALA A 143 13.70 -4.56 -2.38
N ALA A 144 14.14 -3.62 -3.24
CA ALA A 144 15.34 -2.82 -3.00
C ALA A 144 15.18 -1.91 -1.77
N LEU A 145 14.00 -1.35 -1.54
CA LEU A 145 13.71 -0.58 -0.33
C LEU A 145 13.85 -1.45 0.92
N MET A 146 13.31 -2.67 0.90
CA MET A 146 13.45 -3.60 2.03
C MET A 146 14.90 -4.01 2.27
N ASP A 147 15.65 -4.33 1.22
CA ASP A 147 17.06 -4.68 1.33
C ASP A 147 17.88 -3.53 1.95
N ALA A 148 17.62 -2.29 1.52
CA ALA A 148 18.28 -1.11 2.10
C ALA A 148 17.91 -0.86 3.55
N LEU A 149 16.63 -1.01 3.93
CA LEU A 149 16.18 -0.87 5.32
C LEU A 149 16.75 -1.98 6.23
N LEU A 150 16.82 -3.21 5.75
CA LEU A 150 17.42 -4.32 6.48
C LEU A 150 18.93 -4.12 6.67
N TYR A 151 19.61 -3.64 5.64
CA TYR A 151 21.02 -3.29 5.75
C TYR A 151 21.24 -2.17 6.77
N ALA A 152 20.42 -1.13 6.73
CA ALA A 152 20.44 -0.03 7.70
C ALA A 152 20.13 -0.50 9.14
N ALA A 153 19.27 -1.50 9.30
CA ALA A 153 18.92 -2.05 10.60
C ALA A 153 20.15 -2.65 11.35
N GLY A 154 21.17 -3.12 10.60
CA GLY A 154 22.46 -3.53 11.16
C GLY A 154 22.31 -4.50 12.34
N ASP A 155 22.78 -4.07 13.53
CA ASP A 155 22.74 -4.85 14.77
C ASP A 155 21.38 -4.82 15.49
N THR A 156 20.30 -4.35 14.84
CA THR A 156 18.96 -4.43 15.43
C THR A 156 18.55 -5.89 15.56
N THR A 157 18.11 -6.31 16.73
CA THR A 157 17.60 -7.67 16.93
C THR A 157 16.26 -7.84 16.20
N ILE A 158 16.29 -8.54 15.07
CA ILE A 158 15.10 -8.94 14.31
C ILE A 158 14.94 -10.45 14.50
N LEU A 159 13.90 -10.84 15.24
CA LEU A 159 13.58 -12.26 15.46
C LEU A 159 12.53 -12.68 14.44
N CYS A 160 12.97 -13.39 13.41
CA CYS A 160 12.11 -14.03 12.43
C CYS A 160 11.46 -15.31 12.97
N ASP A 161 10.44 -15.84 12.26
CA ASP A 161 9.65 -16.97 12.73
C ASP A 161 9.08 -16.76 14.14
N ALA A 162 8.65 -15.53 14.42
CA ALA A 162 8.14 -15.09 15.73
C ALA A 162 6.72 -14.50 15.57
N HIS A 163 5.74 -15.36 15.45
CA HIS A 163 4.35 -14.94 15.24
C HIS A 163 3.72 -14.48 16.57
N VAL A 164 3.59 -13.18 16.75
CA VAL A 164 2.90 -12.61 17.92
C VAL A 164 1.41 -13.01 17.89
N GLN A 165 0.92 -13.58 18.99
CA GLN A 165 -0.46 -14.07 19.10
C GLN A 165 -1.19 -13.45 20.30
N THR A 166 -0.45 -13.02 21.32
CA THR A 166 -1.02 -12.50 22.57
C THR A 166 -0.38 -11.17 22.91
N LEU A 167 -1.22 -10.20 23.31
CA LEU A 167 -0.77 -9.01 24.02
C LEU A 167 -1.14 -9.16 25.49
N PHE A 168 -0.20 -8.91 26.39
CA PHE A 168 -0.40 -8.91 27.83
C PHE A 168 -0.60 -7.47 28.30
N THR A 169 -1.54 -7.26 29.23
CA THR A 169 -1.91 -5.94 29.73
C THR A 169 -1.78 -5.85 31.25
N ALA A 170 -1.45 -4.66 31.73
CA ALA A 170 -1.55 -4.26 33.12
C ALA A 170 -2.38 -2.95 33.17
N GLY A 171 -3.67 -3.09 33.41
CA GLY A 171 -4.62 -2.00 33.23
C GLY A 171 -4.69 -1.53 31.77
N ARG A 172 -4.44 -0.24 31.54
CA ARG A 172 -4.40 0.35 30.19
C ARG A 172 -3.05 0.25 29.48
N ARG A 173 -2.00 -0.25 30.16
CA ARG A 173 -0.67 -0.41 29.55
C ARG A 173 -0.50 -1.79 28.96
N ILE A 174 0.23 -1.87 27.87
CA ILE A 174 0.76 -3.14 27.36
C ILE A 174 1.97 -3.50 28.25
N ALA A 175 1.93 -4.68 28.83
CA ALA A 175 3.01 -5.19 29.67
C ALA A 175 3.99 -6.09 28.90
N GLY A 176 3.55 -6.63 27.76
CA GLY A 176 4.39 -7.49 26.94
C GLY A 176 3.61 -8.24 25.88
N VAL A 177 4.30 -9.12 25.18
CA VAL A 177 3.73 -9.95 24.11
C VAL A 177 4.11 -11.42 24.25
N GLY A 178 3.24 -12.30 23.73
CA GLY A 178 3.52 -13.72 23.54
C GLY A 178 3.57 -14.06 22.07
N TYR A 179 4.60 -14.74 21.64
CA TYR A 179 4.82 -15.13 20.26
C TYR A 179 5.13 -16.61 20.14
N ARG A 180 4.67 -17.19 19.02
CA ARG A 180 4.87 -18.61 18.69
C ARG A 180 6.10 -18.77 17.81
N ARG A 181 6.89 -19.80 18.10
CA ARG A 181 8.01 -20.28 17.30
C ARG A 181 7.59 -21.42 16.36
N PRO A 182 8.38 -21.76 15.31
CA PRO A 182 8.05 -22.85 14.38
C PRO A 182 7.90 -24.24 15.03
N ASP A 183 8.61 -24.49 16.11
CA ASP A 183 8.49 -25.74 16.90
C ASP A 183 7.19 -25.83 17.71
N GLY A 184 6.37 -24.77 17.67
CA GLY A 184 5.13 -24.66 18.43
C GLY A 184 5.31 -24.08 19.83
N GLY A 185 6.54 -23.84 20.28
CA GLY A 185 6.86 -23.15 21.53
C GLY A 185 6.28 -21.75 21.57
N ILE A 186 5.85 -21.31 22.76
CA ILE A 186 5.36 -19.95 23.02
C ILE A 186 6.32 -19.28 23.96
N GLU A 187 6.88 -18.17 23.53
CA GLU A 187 7.77 -17.33 24.32
C GLU A 187 7.09 -16.00 24.68
N HIS A 188 7.47 -15.44 25.83
CA HIS A 188 6.91 -14.19 26.33
C HIS A 188 8.02 -13.19 26.60
N VAL A 189 7.81 -11.93 26.18
CA VAL A 189 8.72 -10.80 26.44
C VAL A 189 7.92 -9.63 27.00
N THR A 190 8.44 -8.98 28.05
CA THR A 190 7.88 -7.71 28.55
C THR A 190 8.43 -6.54 27.76
N CYS A 191 7.68 -5.42 27.74
CA CYS A 191 8.14 -4.17 27.12
C CYS A 191 7.59 -2.95 27.87
N ASP A 192 8.32 -1.82 27.74
CA ASP A 192 7.83 -0.51 28.17
C ASP A 192 6.93 0.10 27.11
N ALA A 193 7.21 -0.13 25.82
CA ALA A 193 6.41 0.31 24.69
C ALA A 193 6.24 -0.78 23.61
N LEU A 194 5.06 -0.82 22.99
CA LEU A 194 4.74 -1.73 21.89
C LEU A 194 4.34 -0.95 20.63
N ILE A 195 4.97 -1.27 19.50
CA ILE A 195 4.64 -0.71 18.18
C ILE A 195 4.04 -1.80 17.31
N LEU A 196 2.79 -1.62 16.87
CA LEU A 196 2.11 -2.50 15.91
C LEU A 196 2.42 -2.04 14.49
N ALA A 197 3.23 -2.80 13.77
CA ALA A 197 3.60 -2.60 12.37
C ALA A 197 3.28 -3.84 11.51
N CYS A 198 2.32 -4.66 11.96
CA CYS A 198 1.95 -5.94 11.36
C CYS A 198 0.88 -5.84 10.25
N ASN A 199 0.76 -4.65 9.64
CA ASN A 199 -0.12 -4.36 8.51
C ASN A 199 -1.62 -4.48 8.84
N GLY A 200 -2.47 -4.39 7.79
CA GLY A 200 -3.93 -4.44 7.87
C GLY A 200 -4.50 -5.85 7.73
N TYR A 201 -5.67 -5.95 7.09
CA TYR A 201 -6.47 -7.18 7.08
C TYR A 201 -6.78 -7.71 5.66
N GLY A 202 -6.08 -7.23 4.61
CA GLY A 202 -6.36 -7.60 3.23
C GLY A 202 -6.22 -9.10 2.93
N GLY A 203 -5.47 -9.87 3.72
CA GLY A 203 -5.32 -11.31 3.62
C GLY A 203 -6.42 -12.12 4.32
N ASP A 204 -7.26 -11.47 5.14
CA ASP A 204 -8.38 -12.11 5.81
C ASP A 204 -9.68 -11.90 5.02
N ARG A 205 -10.10 -12.93 4.30
CA ARG A 205 -11.31 -12.85 3.45
C ARG A 205 -12.59 -12.50 4.22
N ALA A 206 -12.71 -12.91 5.48
CA ALA A 206 -13.89 -12.61 6.28
C ALA A 206 -13.93 -11.12 6.65
N LEU A 207 -12.80 -10.53 7.07
CA LEU A 207 -12.70 -9.10 7.33
C LEU A 207 -12.85 -8.27 6.05
N VAL A 208 -12.31 -8.74 4.92
CA VAL A 208 -12.51 -8.07 3.62
C VAL A 208 -13.99 -8.10 3.23
N ALA A 209 -14.66 -9.23 3.32
CA ALA A 209 -16.10 -9.33 3.04
C ALA A 209 -16.96 -8.46 3.97
N GLN A 210 -16.55 -8.32 5.23
CA GLN A 210 -17.23 -7.48 6.22
C GLN A 210 -17.06 -5.99 5.96
N HIS A 211 -15.84 -5.54 5.66
CA HIS A 211 -15.51 -4.11 5.61
C HIS A 211 -15.41 -3.56 4.19
N VAL A 212 -15.07 -4.41 3.21
CA VAL A 212 -14.90 -4.05 1.79
C VAL A 212 -15.65 -5.05 0.90
N PRO A 213 -16.98 -5.18 1.02
CA PRO A 213 -17.75 -6.23 0.34
C PRO A 213 -17.60 -6.22 -1.19
N SER A 214 -17.32 -5.07 -1.80
CA SER A 214 -17.05 -4.94 -3.23
C SER A 214 -15.77 -5.66 -3.70
N MET A 215 -14.90 -6.05 -2.77
CA MET A 215 -13.63 -6.73 -3.00
C MET A 215 -13.59 -8.15 -2.38
N ALA A 216 -14.73 -8.69 -1.94
CA ALA A 216 -14.78 -9.99 -1.26
C ALA A 216 -14.22 -11.14 -2.12
N ASP A 217 -14.46 -11.08 -3.43
CA ASP A 217 -14.00 -12.06 -4.42
C ASP A 217 -12.72 -11.64 -5.15
N ALA A 218 -12.13 -10.51 -4.76
CA ALA A 218 -10.92 -10.00 -5.40
C ALA A 218 -9.72 -10.92 -5.15
N LEU A 219 -8.83 -11.00 -6.14
CA LEU A 219 -7.49 -11.51 -5.92
C LEU A 219 -6.79 -10.62 -4.88
N TYR A 220 -6.31 -11.19 -3.78
CA TYR A 220 -5.46 -10.45 -2.86
C TYR A 220 -4.03 -10.41 -3.38
N PHE A 221 -3.56 -9.22 -3.73
CA PHE A 221 -2.23 -8.96 -4.31
C PHE A 221 -1.27 -8.34 -3.26
N GLY A 222 -1.50 -8.63 -2.00
CA GLY A 222 -0.65 -8.25 -0.87
C GLY A 222 -0.03 -9.46 -0.19
N HIS A 223 0.65 -9.21 0.92
CA HIS A 223 1.27 -10.28 1.71
C HIS A 223 0.18 -11.11 2.44
N PRO A 224 0.15 -12.45 2.28
CA PRO A 224 -0.92 -13.30 2.83
C PRO A 224 -1.01 -13.24 4.36
N GLY A 225 0.04 -12.78 5.00
CA GLY A 225 0.13 -12.57 6.42
C GLY A 225 -0.63 -11.38 6.97
N ASN A 226 -1.19 -10.53 6.15
CA ASN A 226 -1.98 -9.38 6.60
C ASN A 226 -3.37 -9.83 7.06
N GLN A 227 -3.42 -10.44 8.24
CA GLN A 227 -4.59 -11.13 8.77
C GLN A 227 -5.45 -10.29 9.72
N GLY A 228 -5.12 -8.98 9.89
CA GLY A 228 -5.89 -8.08 10.75
C GLY A 228 -5.64 -8.24 12.24
N ASP A 229 -4.46 -8.72 12.62
CA ASP A 229 -4.13 -8.93 14.03
C ASP A 229 -4.19 -7.63 14.83
N ALA A 230 -3.64 -6.52 14.32
CA ALA A 230 -3.73 -5.21 14.96
C ALA A 230 -5.19 -4.77 15.17
N LEU A 231 -6.06 -5.01 14.19
CA LEU A 231 -7.50 -4.70 14.30
C LEU A 231 -8.15 -5.47 15.45
N ARG A 232 -7.90 -6.78 15.52
CA ARG A 232 -8.46 -7.66 16.54
C ARG A 232 -7.98 -7.29 17.93
N TRP A 233 -6.67 -7.04 18.08
CA TRP A 233 -6.12 -6.61 19.37
C TRP A 233 -6.66 -5.23 19.77
N GLY A 234 -6.63 -4.26 18.86
CA GLY A 234 -7.13 -2.93 19.12
C GLY A 234 -8.60 -2.91 19.51
N SER A 235 -9.45 -3.64 18.76
CA SER A 235 -10.88 -3.79 19.08
C SER A 235 -11.08 -4.38 20.48
N ALA A 236 -10.33 -5.43 20.82
CA ALA A 236 -10.42 -6.06 22.15
C ALA A 236 -9.91 -5.16 23.29
N LEU A 237 -9.02 -4.22 23.00
CA LEU A 237 -8.52 -3.20 23.93
C LEU A 237 -9.43 -1.97 24.05
N GLY A 238 -10.44 -1.83 23.20
CA GLY A 238 -11.30 -0.65 23.11
C GLY A 238 -10.69 0.51 22.34
N ALA A 239 -9.71 0.24 21.47
CA ALA A 239 -9.16 1.24 20.57
C ALA A 239 -10.20 1.67 19.51
N ALA A 240 -10.12 2.92 19.07
CA ALA A 240 -10.91 3.42 17.95
C ALA A 240 -10.38 2.84 16.64
N LEU A 241 -11.31 2.41 15.77
CA LEU A 241 -11.04 1.96 14.42
C LEU A 241 -11.61 2.98 13.45
N ARG A 242 -10.84 3.35 12.40
CA ARG A 242 -11.28 4.34 11.40
C ARG A 242 -11.09 3.81 9.99
N ASP A 243 -11.93 4.29 9.09
CA ASP A 243 -11.86 4.16 7.64
C ASP A 243 -11.68 2.71 7.13
N LEU A 244 -12.25 1.74 7.84
CA LEU A 244 -12.11 0.31 7.51
C LEU A 244 -12.46 -0.02 6.05
N PRO A 245 -13.46 0.59 5.38
CA PRO A 245 -13.73 0.34 3.96
C PRO A 245 -12.65 0.88 3.01
N GLY A 246 -11.76 1.77 3.49
CA GLY A 246 -10.69 2.34 2.68
C GLY A 246 -9.69 1.28 2.22
N HIS A 247 -9.39 1.29 0.93
CA HIS A 247 -8.46 0.31 0.36
C HIS A 247 -7.83 0.80 -0.94
N GLN A 248 -6.72 0.20 -1.31
CA GLN A 248 -6.18 0.26 -2.67
C GLN A 248 -6.61 -0.99 -3.44
N GLY A 249 -7.39 -0.78 -4.49
CA GLY A 249 -7.63 -1.77 -5.53
C GLY A 249 -6.68 -1.61 -6.71
N HIS A 250 -6.71 -2.55 -7.64
CA HIS A 250 -6.10 -2.42 -8.96
C HIS A 250 -6.92 -3.18 -10.00
N GLY A 251 -7.44 -2.46 -11.01
CA GLY A 251 -8.28 -3.05 -12.05
C GLY A 251 -7.52 -3.68 -13.22
N SER A 252 -6.24 -4.03 -13.04
CA SER A 252 -5.42 -4.53 -14.14
C SER A 252 -4.33 -5.49 -13.65
N VAL A 253 -4.76 -6.62 -13.07
CA VAL A 253 -3.89 -7.77 -12.78
C VAL A 253 -4.22 -8.88 -13.76
N ALA A 254 -3.21 -9.39 -14.46
CA ALA A 254 -3.38 -10.43 -15.49
C ALA A 254 -4.04 -11.69 -14.93
N ASP A 255 -5.05 -12.21 -15.64
CA ASP A 255 -5.78 -13.42 -15.30
C ASP A 255 -5.86 -14.38 -16.53
N PRO A 256 -5.30 -15.61 -16.44
CA PRO A 256 -4.45 -16.11 -15.35
C PRO A 256 -3.07 -15.46 -15.33
N GLY A 257 -2.34 -15.67 -14.26
CA GLY A 257 -0.92 -15.28 -14.15
C GLY A 257 -0.61 -14.44 -12.93
N GLY A 258 -1.56 -13.63 -12.42
CA GLY A 258 -1.34 -12.81 -11.23
C GLY A 258 -0.22 -11.78 -11.39
N ILE A 259 0.02 -11.29 -12.61
CA ILE A 259 1.06 -10.31 -12.93
C ILE A 259 0.42 -8.93 -13.04
N LEU A 260 1.01 -7.94 -12.39
CA LEU A 260 0.53 -6.57 -12.49
C LEU A 260 0.75 -6.02 -13.91
N ILE A 261 -0.32 -5.53 -14.53
CA ILE A 261 -0.24 -4.80 -15.80
C ILE A 261 -0.26 -3.31 -15.48
N THR A 262 0.81 -2.63 -15.84
CA THR A 262 1.00 -1.20 -15.57
C THR A 262 -0.19 -0.37 -16.05
N TRP A 263 -0.65 0.56 -15.21
CA TRP A 263 -1.76 1.45 -15.56
C TRP A 263 -1.42 2.42 -16.70
N ALA A 264 -0.16 2.52 -17.09
CA ALA A 264 0.25 3.22 -18.31
C ALA A 264 -0.51 2.72 -19.55
N THR A 265 -0.91 1.44 -19.58
CA THR A 265 -1.76 0.89 -20.65
C THR A 265 -3.09 1.65 -20.80
N ILE A 266 -3.60 2.24 -19.74
CA ILE A 266 -4.85 3.02 -19.72
C ILE A 266 -4.57 4.52 -19.89
N THR A 267 -3.61 5.08 -19.12
CA THR A 267 -3.33 6.53 -19.16
C THR A 267 -2.83 7.00 -20.52
N GLU A 268 -2.14 6.12 -21.25
CA GLU A 268 -1.64 6.37 -22.60
C GLU A 268 -2.69 6.18 -23.70
N GLY A 269 -3.94 5.87 -23.35
CA GLY A 269 -5.07 5.85 -24.29
C GLY A 269 -5.70 4.49 -24.54
N GLY A 270 -5.23 3.41 -23.91
CA GLY A 270 -5.94 2.13 -23.92
C GLY A 270 -7.25 2.17 -23.13
N PHE A 271 -8.07 1.14 -23.24
CA PHE A 271 -9.39 1.05 -22.61
C PHE A 271 -9.67 -0.38 -22.16
N GLN A 272 -10.74 -0.57 -21.37
CA GLN A 272 -11.16 -1.91 -20.93
C GLN A 272 -12.53 -2.28 -21.50
N VAL A 273 -12.66 -3.56 -21.89
CA VAL A 273 -13.93 -4.17 -22.31
C VAL A 273 -14.17 -5.45 -21.52
N ASN A 274 -15.45 -5.77 -21.32
CA ASN A 274 -15.87 -7.05 -20.75
C ASN A 274 -15.81 -8.19 -21.79
N THR A 275 -16.25 -9.39 -21.41
CA THR A 275 -16.28 -10.56 -22.30
C THR A 275 -17.27 -10.45 -23.47
N ASN A 276 -18.15 -9.45 -23.46
CA ASN A 276 -19.03 -9.13 -24.58
C ASN A 276 -18.42 -8.10 -25.56
N GLY A 277 -17.22 -7.58 -25.24
CA GLY A 277 -16.55 -6.56 -26.04
C GLY A 277 -17.01 -5.13 -25.72
N ASP A 278 -17.80 -4.92 -24.68
CA ASP A 278 -18.37 -3.63 -24.30
C ASP A 278 -17.53 -2.95 -23.23
N ARG A 279 -17.28 -1.64 -23.38
CA ARG A 279 -16.78 -0.79 -22.29
C ARG A 279 -17.86 -0.67 -21.21
N PHE A 280 -17.43 -0.53 -19.94
CA PHE A 280 -18.34 -0.60 -18.79
C PHE A 280 -18.08 0.47 -17.72
N SER A 281 -17.06 1.32 -17.88
CA SER A 281 -16.71 2.36 -16.91
C SER A 281 -15.81 3.43 -17.51
N ASN A 282 -15.55 4.49 -16.73
CA ASN A 282 -14.50 5.47 -17.02
C ASN A 282 -13.19 5.00 -16.38
N GLU A 283 -12.36 4.36 -17.14
CA GLU A 283 -11.06 3.82 -16.68
C GLU A 283 -10.08 4.92 -16.24
N ALA A 284 -10.27 6.16 -16.74
CA ALA A 284 -9.39 7.28 -16.41
C ALA A 284 -9.59 7.81 -14.97
N GLN A 285 -10.60 7.35 -14.23
CA GLN A 285 -10.78 7.71 -12.81
C GLN A 285 -9.62 7.22 -11.94
N GLY A 286 -9.04 6.05 -12.26
CA GLY A 286 -7.88 5.51 -11.59
C GLY A 286 -7.88 3.98 -11.49
N TYR A 287 -6.71 3.43 -11.23
CA TYR A 287 -6.54 1.98 -11.15
C TYR A 287 -7.21 1.37 -9.91
N SER A 288 -7.26 2.13 -8.82
CA SER A 288 -7.88 1.67 -7.57
C SER A 288 -9.39 1.59 -7.72
N GLU A 289 -9.99 2.63 -8.28
CA GLU A 289 -11.42 2.72 -8.57
C GLU A 289 -11.88 1.63 -9.54
N GLN A 290 -11.03 1.27 -10.48
CA GLN A 290 -11.37 0.34 -11.56
C GLN A 290 -11.46 -1.13 -11.10
N ALA A 291 -10.90 -1.49 -9.95
CA ALA A 291 -10.90 -2.87 -9.46
C ALA A 291 -12.33 -3.44 -9.31
N ALA A 292 -13.20 -2.75 -8.58
CA ALA A 292 -14.57 -3.19 -8.36
C ALA A 292 -15.42 -3.21 -9.64
N PRO A 293 -15.37 -2.22 -10.56
CA PRO A 293 -15.99 -2.33 -11.88
C PRO A 293 -15.59 -3.58 -12.67
N VAL A 294 -14.30 -3.95 -12.67
CA VAL A 294 -13.83 -5.18 -13.34
C VAL A 294 -14.44 -6.42 -12.70
N LEU A 295 -14.42 -6.52 -11.36
CA LEU A 295 -14.99 -7.66 -10.64
C LEU A 295 -16.50 -7.85 -10.89
N ARG A 296 -17.22 -6.78 -11.20
CA ARG A 296 -18.64 -6.86 -11.53
C ARG A 296 -18.93 -7.33 -12.96
N GLN A 297 -17.90 -7.46 -13.82
CA GLN A 297 -18.10 -7.97 -15.17
C GLN A 297 -18.30 -9.49 -15.18
N PRO A 298 -18.86 -10.09 -16.22
CA PRO A 298 -19.03 -11.52 -16.33
C PRO A 298 -17.72 -12.28 -16.08
N GLY A 299 -17.74 -13.18 -15.12
CA GLY A 299 -16.55 -13.94 -14.69
C GLY A 299 -15.53 -13.14 -13.86
N GLY A 300 -15.84 -11.90 -13.46
CA GLY A 300 -14.92 -11.05 -12.68
C GLY A 300 -13.68 -10.60 -13.46
N VAL A 301 -13.77 -10.58 -14.80
CA VAL A 301 -12.65 -10.28 -15.70
C VAL A 301 -13.00 -9.24 -16.76
N ALA A 302 -11.97 -8.61 -17.29
CA ALA A 302 -12.04 -7.70 -18.42
C ALA A 302 -10.83 -7.91 -19.35
N TRP A 303 -10.83 -7.26 -20.49
CA TRP A 303 -9.69 -7.14 -21.36
C TRP A 303 -9.21 -5.69 -21.38
N THR A 304 -7.94 -5.47 -21.05
CA THR A 304 -7.27 -4.19 -21.31
C THR A 304 -6.75 -4.20 -22.74
N VAL A 305 -7.26 -3.28 -23.57
CA VAL A 305 -6.93 -3.15 -24.99
C VAL A 305 -6.08 -1.91 -25.22
N PHE A 306 -4.96 -2.06 -25.92
CA PHE A 306 -4.00 -1.00 -26.21
C PHE A 306 -3.29 -1.28 -27.55
N ASP A 307 -2.30 -0.49 -27.93
CA ASP A 307 -1.53 -0.66 -29.17
C ASP A 307 -0.03 -0.89 -28.92
N ALA A 308 0.73 -1.13 -29.98
CA ALA A 308 2.17 -1.36 -29.91
C ALA A 308 2.96 -0.16 -29.36
N ARG A 309 2.49 1.08 -29.58
CA ARG A 309 3.10 2.29 -29.00
C ARG A 309 3.00 2.24 -27.46
N ILE A 310 1.82 1.94 -26.96
CA ILE A 310 1.56 1.80 -25.52
C ILE A 310 2.33 0.60 -24.95
N ALA A 311 2.38 -0.53 -25.66
CA ALA A 311 3.21 -1.67 -25.27
C ALA A 311 4.68 -1.29 -25.11
N SER A 312 5.21 -0.45 -26.00
CA SER A 312 6.60 0.05 -25.89
C SER A 312 6.84 0.85 -24.62
N ILE A 313 5.87 1.66 -24.19
CA ILE A 313 5.93 2.38 -22.90
C ILE A 313 5.82 1.40 -21.73
N ALA A 314 4.89 0.45 -21.80
CA ALA A 314 4.66 -0.53 -20.75
C ALA A 314 5.88 -1.44 -20.51
N ARG A 315 6.72 -1.70 -21.51
CA ARG A 315 7.99 -2.48 -21.38
C ARG A 315 9.04 -1.83 -20.50
N GLN A 316 8.88 -0.57 -20.09
CA GLN A 316 9.73 0.04 -19.06
C GLN A 316 9.52 -0.63 -17.68
N PHE A 317 8.37 -1.28 -17.46
CA PHE A 317 8.01 -1.98 -16.25
C PHE A 317 8.34 -3.47 -16.36
N GLU A 318 9.03 -4.01 -15.34
CA GLU A 318 9.46 -5.41 -15.31
C GLU A 318 8.28 -6.39 -15.41
N ASP A 319 7.21 -6.11 -14.64
CA ASP A 319 6.01 -6.98 -14.63
C ASP A 319 5.41 -7.11 -16.04
N PHE A 320 5.39 -6.03 -16.82
CA PHE A 320 4.86 -6.11 -18.19
C PHE A 320 5.75 -6.95 -19.11
N ARG A 321 7.10 -6.87 -18.95
CA ARG A 321 8.03 -7.75 -19.69
C ARG A 321 7.83 -9.23 -19.32
N GLN A 322 7.59 -9.51 -18.04
CA GLN A 322 7.26 -10.85 -17.58
C GLN A 322 5.94 -11.34 -18.17
N ALA A 323 4.91 -10.51 -18.26
CA ALA A 323 3.64 -10.84 -18.89
C ALA A 323 3.81 -11.15 -20.39
N GLU A 324 4.64 -10.40 -21.11
CA GLU A 324 4.97 -10.69 -22.51
C GLU A 324 5.74 -12.02 -22.64
N ALA A 325 6.77 -12.24 -21.82
CA ALA A 325 7.55 -13.47 -21.84
C ALA A 325 6.71 -14.72 -21.50
N ALA A 326 5.68 -14.55 -20.67
CA ALA A 326 4.72 -15.62 -20.33
C ALA A 326 3.64 -15.82 -21.41
N GLY A 327 3.64 -15.03 -22.50
CA GLY A 327 2.64 -15.14 -23.58
C GLY A 327 1.25 -14.66 -23.19
N ILE A 328 1.13 -13.83 -22.13
CA ILE A 328 -0.13 -13.30 -21.62
C ILE A 328 -0.63 -12.14 -22.48
N VAL A 329 0.29 -11.39 -23.09
CA VAL A 329 -0.03 -10.26 -23.96
C VAL A 329 -0.35 -10.75 -25.35
N LEU A 330 -1.60 -10.62 -25.77
CA LEU A 330 -2.05 -10.88 -27.13
C LEU A 330 -1.65 -9.73 -28.05
N ALA A 331 -1.37 -10.04 -29.33
CA ALA A 331 -1.11 -9.04 -30.35
C ALA A 331 -1.72 -9.45 -31.70
N ALA A 332 -2.28 -8.48 -32.42
CA ALA A 332 -2.92 -8.72 -33.71
C ALA A 332 -2.84 -7.50 -34.63
N PRO A 333 -2.76 -7.69 -35.97
CA PRO A 333 -2.66 -6.59 -36.93
C PRO A 333 -3.96 -5.81 -37.09
N THR A 334 -5.11 -6.35 -36.68
CA THR A 334 -6.43 -5.70 -36.78
C THR A 334 -7.26 -5.96 -35.53
N LEU A 335 -8.23 -5.08 -35.24
CA LEU A 335 -9.19 -5.30 -34.12
C LEU A 335 -10.00 -6.58 -34.34
N ALA A 336 -10.33 -6.93 -35.59
CA ALA A 336 -11.03 -8.18 -35.91
C ALA A 336 -10.24 -9.43 -35.53
N ALA A 337 -8.94 -9.45 -35.82
CA ALA A 337 -8.06 -10.55 -35.44
C ALA A 337 -7.83 -10.59 -33.92
N LEU A 338 -7.73 -9.43 -33.28
CA LEU A 338 -7.63 -9.34 -31.83
C LEU A 338 -8.91 -9.84 -31.14
N ALA A 339 -10.10 -9.44 -31.63
CA ALA A 339 -11.39 -9.90 -31.11
C ALA A 339 -11.53 -11.42 -31.18
N ALA A 340 -11.04 -12.04 -32.27
CA ALA A 340 -11.03 -13.50 -32.40
C ALA A 340 -10.14 -14.17 -31.37
N GLN A 341 -8.94 -13.63 -31.07
CA GLN A 341 -8.05 -14.14 -30.02
C GLN A 341 -8.63 -13.95 -28.60
N MET A 342 -9.31 -12.83 -28.37
CA MET A 342 -10.00 -12.52 -27.11
C MET A 342 -11.30 -13.30 -26.91
N HIS A 343 -11.82 -13.94 -27.95
CA HIS A 343 -13.14 -14.58 -27.98
C HIS A 343 -14.28 -13.61 -27.64
N VAL A 344 -14.21 -12.37 -28.15
CA VAL A 344 -15.25 -11.34 -28.00
C VAL A 344 -15.88 -10.99 -29.36
N PRO A 345 -17.14 -10.50 -29.39
CA PRO A 345 -17.76 -10.07 -30.65
C PRO A 345 -16.98 -8.92 -31.31
N LYS A 346 -16.56 -9.12 -32.56
CA LYS A 346 -15.80 -8.13 -33.34
C LYS A 346 -16.49 -6.76 -33.37
N ALA A 347 -17.80 -6.75 -33.69
CA ALA A 347 -18.55 -5.49 -33.83
C ALA A 347 -18.58 -4.68 -32.52
N ALA A 348 -18.70 -5.34 -31.36
CA ALA A 348 -18.68 -4.69 -30.06
C ALA A 348 -17.30 -4.10 -29.77
N LEU A 349 -16.21 -4.85 -30.02
CA LEU A 349 -14.86 -4.35 -29.84
C LEU A 349 -14.55 -3.14 -30.73
N GLU A 350 -14.97 -3.18 -32.02
CA GLU A 350 -14.79 -2.07 -32.96
C GLU A 350 -15.54 -0.81 -32.47
N VAL A 351 -16.77 -0.95 -31.96
CA VAL A 351 -17.53 0.16 -31.36
C VAL A 351 -16.82 0.70 -30.13
N SER A 352 -16.36 -0.19 -29.24
CA SER A 352 -15.65 0.19 -28.01
C SER A 352 -14.32 0.89 -28.28
N ALA A 353 -13.66 0.60 -29.38
CA ALA A 353 -12.43 1.25 -29.81
C ALA A 353 -12.65 2.67 -30.37
N THR A 354 -13.88 3.04 -30.65
CA THR A 354 -14.21 4.43 -31.02
C THR A 354 -14.06 5.33 -29.79
N ARG A 355 -13.82 6.61 -30.04
CA ARG A 355 -13.72 7.63 -28.97
C ARG A 355 -14.81 8.66 -29.17
N PRO A 356 -16.08 8.33 -28.79
CA PRO A 356 -17.18 9.27 -28.97
C PRO A 356 -16.94 10.50 -28.08
N ASN A 357 -17.40 11.65 -28.55
CA ASN A 357 -17.40 12.89 -27.80
C ASN A 357 -18.82 13.48 -27.79
N PRO A 358 -19.55 13.47 -26.66
CA PRO A 358 -19.09 13.02 -25.33
C PRO A 358 -18.93 11.49 -25.20
N ASP A 359 -17.99 11.07 -24.37
CA ASP A 359 -17.83 9.66 -24.00
C ASP A 359 -18.99 9.21 -23.09
N PRO A 360 -19.60 8.02 -23.30
CA PRO A 360 -20.75 7.57 -22.52
C PRO A 360 -20.46 7.38 -21.02
N PHE A 361 -19.20 7.21 -20.65
CA PHE A 361 -18.76 7.08 -19.26
C PHE A 361 -18.08 8.35 -18.73
N GLY A 362 -18.04 9.43 -19.52
CA GLY A 362 -17.42 10.70 -19.16
C GLY A 362 -15.89 10.70 -19.20
N ARG A 363 -15.27 9.76 -19.92
CA ARG A 363 -13.82 9.73 -20.10
C ARG A 363 -13.38 10.86 -21.03
N ASN A 364 -12.36 11.62 -20.57
CA ASN A 364 -11.64 12.57 -21.40
C ASN A 364 -10.31 11.95 -21.84
N TYR A 365 -10.15 11.78 -23.15
CA TYR A 365 -8.89 11.24 -23.72
C TYR A 365 -7.79 12.30 -23.84
N GLY A 366 -8.09 13.59 -23.62
CA GLY A 366 -7.12 14.68 -23.72
C GLY A 366 -6.43 14.71 -25.09
N THR A 367 -5.10 14.75 -25.06
CA THR A 367 -4.25 14.74 -26.25
C THR A 367 -3.72 13.35 -26.63
N THR A 368 -4.15 12.28 -25.92
CA THR A 368 -3.69 10.93 -26.24
C THR A 368 -4.13 10.52 -27.64
N PRO A 369 -3.22 10.02 -28.50
CA PRO A 369 -3.57 9.63 -29.85
C PRO A 369 -4.53 8.41 -29.85
N PRO A 370 -5.43 8.26 -30.84
CA PRO A 370 -6.18 7.04 -31.04
C PRO A 370 -5.27 5.82 -31.18
N LEU A 371 -5.77 4.63 -30.78
CA LEU A 371 -5.02 3.39 -30.98
C LEU A 371 -4.82 3.11 -32.47
N ALA A 372 -3.64 2.61 -32.80
CA ALA A 372 -3.24 2.23 -34.14
C ALA A 372 -2.69 0.80 -34.19
N PRO A 373 -2.82 0.09 -35.32
CA PRO A 373 -2.28 -1.26 -35.46
C PRO A 373 -0.73 -1.28 -35.33
N PRO A 374 -0.12 -2.37 -34.83
CA PRO A 374 -0.80 -3.55 -34.31
C PRO A 374 -1.42 -3.31 -32.92
N TYR A 375 -2.54 -3.96 -32.66
CA TYR A 375 -3.28 -3.87 -31.41
C TYR A 375 -2.87 -4.99 -30.46
N CYS A 376 -2.93 -4.69 -29.16
CA CYS A 376 -2.60 -5.63 -28.08
C CYS A 376 -3.76 -5.74 -27.10
N ALA A 377 -3.84 -6.87 -26.39
CA ALA A 377 -4.76 -7.04 -25.28
C ALA A 377 -4.17 -7.94 -24.17
N VAL A 378 -4.60 -7.67 -22.94
CA VAL A 378 -4.35 -8.55 -21.79
C VAL A 378 -5.66 -8.79 -21.07
N ARG A 379 -5.97 -10.06 -20.75
CA ARG A 379 -7.08 -10.39 -19.86
C ARG A 379 -6.69 -10.07 -18.45
N VAL A 380 -7.56 -9.35 -17.72
CA VAL A 380 -7.27 -8.83 -16.38
C VAL A 380 -8.43 -9.08 -15.43
N THR A 381 -8.13 -9.11 -14.13
CA THR A 381 -9.10 -9.11 -13.04
C THR A 381 -8.87 -7.94 -12.10
N GLY A 382 -9.85 -7.65 -11.24
CA GLY A 382 -9.70 -6.72 -10.14
C GLY A 382 -8.96 -7.37 -8.95
N ALA A 383 -8.04 -6.64 -8.36
CA ALA A 383 -7.28 -7.11 -7.19
C ALA A 383 -7.36 -6.12 -6.04
N LEU A 384 -7.27 -6.64 -4.81
CA LEU A 384 -7.08 -5.88 -3.58
C LEU A 384 -5.58 -5.87 -3.26
N PHE A 385 -4.98 -4.69 -3.18
CA PHE A 385 -3.55 -4.57 -2.87
C PHE A 385 -3.31 -4.43 -1.37
N HIS A 386 -3.98 -3.48 -0.73
CA HIS A 386 -3.94 -3.34 0.72
C HIS A 386 -5.12 -2.52 1.26
N THR A 387 -5.39 -2.67 2.55
CA THR A 387 -6.38 -1.89 3.27
C THR A 387 -5.76 -0.60 3.82
N GLN A 388 -6.55 0.46 3.89
CA GLN A 388 -6.13 1.80 4.34
C GLN A 388 -6.72 2.18 5.70
N GLY A 389 -7.80 1.52 6.11
CA GLY A 389 -8.37 1.66 7.44
C GLY A 389 -7.61 0.84 8.49
N GLY A 390 -7.67 1.26 9.74
CA GLY A 390 -6.97 0.62 10.85
C GLY A 390 -7.23 1.30 12.19
N LEU A 391 -6.29 1.15 13.11
CA LEU A 391 -6.31 1.80 14.42
C LEU A 391 -6.22 3.32 14.26
N ALA A 392 -7.10 4.06 14.94
CA ALA A 392 -6.96 5.50 15.04
C ALA A 392 -5.69 5.85 15.83
N VAL A 393 -4.88 6.76 15.29
CA VAL A 393 -3.64 7.21 15.91
C VAL A 393 -3.58 8.72 16.05
N GLY A 394 -2.91 9.20 17.08
CA GLY A 394 -2.56 10.60 17.25
C GLY A 394 -1.32 11.02 16.47
N PRO A 395 -0.93 12.31 16.54
CA PRO A 395 0.21 12.87 15.80
C PRO A 395 1.57 12.20 16.09
N ASN A 396 1.70 11.55 17.24
CA ASN A 396 2.89 10.79 17.64
C ASN A 396 2.75 9.27 17.39
N ALA A 397 1.80 8.87 16.56
CA ALA A 397 1.44 7.48 16.25
C ALA A 397 0.92 6.65 17.44
N ALA A 398 0.61 7.28 18.60
CA ALA A 398 -0.02 6.59 19.72
C ALA A 398 -1.45 6.17 19.37
N VAL A 399 -1.81 4.93 19.67
CA VAL A 399 -3.16 4.40 19.45
C VAL A 399 -4.17 5.13 20.34
N LEU A 400 -5.31 5.51 19.77
CA LEU A 400 -6.38 6.23 20.48
C LEU A 400 -7.52 5.27 20.84
N ASP A 401 -8.14 5.50 21.99
CA ASP A 401 -9.40 4.83 22.33
C ASP A 401 -10.61 5.54 21.71
N GLN A 402 -11.81 5.00 21.93
CA GLN A 402 -13.05 5.55 21.38
C GLN A 402 -13.39 6.96 21.90
N ALA A 403 -12.82 7.39 23.04
CA ALA A 403 -12.93 8.74 23.58
C ALA A 403 -11.84 9.69 23.05
N GLY A 404 -10.92 9.21 22.22
CA GLY A 404 -9.79 9.97 21.67
C GLY A 404 -8.60 10.07 22.63
N ALA A 405 -8.60 9.34 23.75
CA ALA A 405 -7.48 9.32 24.68
C ALA A 405 -6.43 8.30 24.22
N ALA A 406 -5.17 8.71 24.23
CA ALA A 406 -4.06 7.83 23.85
C ALA A 406 -3.86 6.67 24.83
N PHE A 407 -3.52 5.49 24.30
CA PHE A 407 -2.94 4.41 25.11
C PHE A 407 -1.55 4.84 25.58
N PRO A 408 -1.17 4.54 26.83
CA PRO A 408 0.06 5.07 27.41
C PRO A 408 1.35 4.64 26.70
N ASN A 409 1.36 3.45 26.08
CA ASN A 409 2.54 2.83 25.51
C ASN A 409 2.25 1.91 24.31
N LEU A 410 1.13 2.14 23.63
CA LEU A 410 0.77 1.38 22.42
C LEU A 410 0.76 2.32 21.22
N PHE A 411 1.53 1.98 20.20
CA PHE A 411 1.70 2.73 18.96
C PHE A 411 1.32 1.87 17.74
N ALA A 412 0.95 2.49 16.65
CA ALA A 412 0.69 1.77 15.41
C ALA A 412 1.20 2.55 14.18
N ALA A 413 1.68 1.80 13.18
CA ALA A 413 2.22 2.37 11.96
C ALA A 413 1.92 1.47 10.73
N GLY A 414 2.03 2.04 9.54
CA GLY A 414 1.68 1.35 8.30
C GLY A 414 0.22 0.92 8.29
N GLY A 415 -0.10 -0.21 7.66
CA GLY A 415 -1.49 -0.67 7.55
C GLY A 415 -2.15 -1.14 8.86
N ALA A 416 -1.41 -1.21 9.99
CA ALA A 416 -2.00 -1.40 11.31
C ALA A 416 -2.69 -0.13 11.82
N ALA A 417 -2.20 1.04 11.42
CA ALA A 417 -2.83 2.34 11.67
C ALA A 417 -3.78 2.72 10.53
N CYS A 418 -4.76 3.57 10.83
CA CYS A 418 -5.55 4.25 9.82
C CYS A 418 -4.65 5.18 8.99
N GLY A 419 -4.75 5.08 7.66
CA GLY A 419 -4.06 5.95 6.72
C GLY A 419 -4.84 7.22 6.39
N VAL A 420 -4.52 7.84 5.24
CA VAL A 420 -5.08 9.11 4.79
C VAL A 420 -5.83 9.00 3.46
N SER A 421 -6.45 7.86 3.19
CA SER A 421 -7.19 7.61 1.95
C SER A 421 -8.71 7.65 2.13
N GLY A 422 -9.21 7.92 3.34
CA GLY A 422 -10.65 7.88 3.63
C GLY A 422 -11.23 6.47 3.48
N ARG A 423 -12.53 6.41 3.20
CA ARG A 423 -13.32 5.16 3.24
C ARG A 423 -13.55 4.52 1.88
N GLN A 424 -13.04 5.08 0.80
CA GLN A 424 -13.32 4.64 -0.57
C GLN A 424 -12.03 4.29 -1.31
N ALA A 425 -12.13 3.37 -2.28
CA ALA A 425 -11.03 3.07 -3.19
C ALA A 425 -10.56 4.30 -3.97
N SER A 426 -11.48 5.22 -4.30
CA SER A 426 -11.22 6.47 -5.01
C SER A 426 -10.37 7.46 -4.22
N GLY A 427 -10.34 7.34 -2.90
CA GLY A 427 -9.54 8.21 -2.03
C GLY A 427 -8.07 7.84 -1.97
N TYR A 428 -7.67 6.71 -2.52
CA TYR A 428 -6.28 6.32 -2.51
C TYR A 428 -5.44 7.18 -3.47
N LEU A 429 -4.57 8.01 -2.91
CA LEU A 429 -3.53 8.71 -3.67
C LEU A 429 -2.26 7.85 -3.68
N SER A 430 -1.65 7.68 -4.85
CA SER A 430 -0.50 6.80 -5.04
C SER A 430 0.62 7.09 -4.04
N GLY A 431 1.14 6.03 -3.40
CA GLY A 431 2.22 6.11 -2.42
C GLY A 431 1.79 6.39 -0.98
N ASN A 432 0.51 6.74 -0.71
CA ASN A 432 0.02 7.01 0.65
C ASN A 432 0.28 5.85 1.63
N GLY A 433 0.26 4.61 1.17
CA GLY A 433 0.56 3.45 1.99
C GLY A 433 2.00 3.46 2.53
N LEU A 434 2.99 3.73 1.68
CA LEU A 434 4.39 3.84 2.10
C LEU A 434 4.68 5.14 2.86
N LEU A 435 4.03 6.27 2.51
CA LEU A 435 4.10 7.49 3.29
C LEU A 435 3.68 7.25 4.74
N SER A 436 2.49 6.66 4.94
CA SER A 436 1.98 6.31 6.27
C SER A 436 2.93 5.34 6.99
N ALA A 437 3.48 4.35 6.28
CA ALA A 437 4.38 3.37 6.86
C ALA A 437 5.65 4.02 7.41
N VAL A 438 6.35 4.83 6.62
CA VAL A 438 7.64 5.41 7.03
C VAL A 438 7.48 6.54 8.02
N VAL A 439 6.47 7.42 7.85
CA VAL A 439 6.29 8.57 8.74
C VAL A 439 5.73 8.14 10.09
N LEU A 440 4.67 7.31 10.12
CA LEU A 440 4.14 6.82 11.39
C LEU A 440 5.15 5.88 12.08
N GLY A 441 5.92 5.08 11.31
CA GLY A 441 7.01 4.29 11.86
C GLY A 441 8.05 5.17 12.59
N TRP A 442 8.49 6.23 11.93
CA TRP A 442 9.44 7.19 12.50
C TRP A 442 8.90 7.85 13.77
N LEU A 443 7.65 8.32 13.75
CA LEU A 443 6.98 8.95 14.91
C LEU A 443 6.78 7.95 16.06
N ALA A 444 6.35 6.71 15.74
CA ALA A 444 6.17 5.66 16.73
C ALA A 444 7.49 5.30 17.41
N GLY A 445 8.58 5.15 16.63
CA GLY A 445 9.91 4.90 17.17
C GLY A 445 10.38 6.02 18.09
N HIS A 446 10.12 7.28 17.69
CA HIS A 446 10.44 8.45 18.52
C HIS A 446 9.67 8.44 19.85
N ALA A 447 8.38 8.18 19.81
CA ALA A 447 7.53 8.20 21.00
C ALA A 447 7.81 7.00 21.92
N ALA A 448 7.99 5.80 21.32
CA ALA A 448 8.25 4.58 22.08
C ALA A 448 9.58 4.61 22.85
N ALA A 449 10.62 5.25 22.30
CA ALA A 449 11.91 5.40 22.98
C ALA A 449 11.85 6.31 24.23
N ARG A 450 10.71 6.97 24.49
CA ARG A 450 10.50 7.91 25.60
C ARG A 450 9.31 7.54 26.50
N ALA A 451 8.68 6.39 26.26
CA ALA A 451 7.46 5.93 26.95
C ALA A 451 7.71 5.34 28.38
#